data_9b68dbd0ff7623f994cb8cdd2bcf1a99
#
_entry.id   9b68dbd0ff7623f994cb8cdd2bcf1a99
#
_cell.length_a   1.000
_cell.length_b   1.000
_cell.length_c   1.000
_cell.angle_alpha   90.00
_cell.angle_beta   90.00
_cell.angle_gamma   90.00
#
_symmetry.space_group_name_H-M   'P 1'
#
loop_
_entity.id
_entity.type
_entity.pdbx_description
1 polymer ?
#
loop_
_entity_poly.entity_id
_entity_poly.type
_entity_poly.pdbx_seq_one_letter_code
_entity_poly.pdbx_strand_id
1 'polypeptide(L)'
;MANVIHVGINEAVLATRKTILKKAGHNVILARDLREVISACKAGSFDVGIIGQALPQMEKLRVSDTLRKHCTGIRILEFHDAIKPDLDTADVHLRVAETTPASFLDTVTQLASIRCKKGRASQ
;
A
#
# COMPACT_ATOMS: atom_id res chain seq x y z
N MET A 1 0.61 -7.78 -13.14
CA MET A 1 -0.45 -6.84 -12.75
C MET A 1 -0.91 -7.13 -11.33
N ALA A 2 -0.98 -6.10 -10.49
CA ALA A 2 -1.38 -6.27 -9.10
C ALA A 2 -2.61 -5.42 -8.78
N ASN A 3 -3.34 -5.83 -7.75
CA ASN A 3 -4.43 -5.04 -7.20
C ASN A 3 -3.88 -4.29 -5.98
N VAL A 4 -3.92 -2.97 -6.03
CA VAL A 4 -3.31 -2.09 -5.04
C VAL A 4 -4.36 -1.19 -4.40
N ILE A 5 -4.34 -1.11 -3.07
CA ILE A 5 -5.11 -0.11 -2.35
C ILE A 5 -4.14 0.91 -1.75
N HIS A 6 -4.34 2.19 -2.03
CA HIS A 6 -3.51 3.27 -1.48
C HIS A 6 -4.33 4.09 -0.51
N VAL A 7 -3.92 4.11 0.73
CA VAL A 7 -4.61 4.83 1.80
C VAL A 7 -3.83 6.10 2.15
N GLY A 8 -4.49 7.24 2.11
CA GLY A 8 -3.86 8.51 2.42
C GLY A 8 -4.85 9.66 2.43
N ILE A 9 -4.37 10.84 2.79
CA ILE A 9 -5.20 12.04 2.91
C ILE A 9 -4.76 13.19 1.97
N ASN A 10 -3.58 13.10 1.35
CA ASN A 10 -3.13 14.13 0.42
C ASN A 10 -3.57 13.76 -0.99
N GLU A 11 -4.59 14.46 -1.50
CA GLU A 11 -5.21 14.14 -2.80
C GLU A 11 -4.23 14.21 -3.97
N ALA A 12 -3.35 15.20 -3.98
CA ALA A 12 -2.38 15.36 -5.07
C ALA A 12 -1.40 14.18 -5.11
N VAL A 13 -0.92 13.75 -3.96
CA VAL A 13 0.00 12.61 -3.84
C VAL A 13 -0.70 11.32 -4.26
N LEU A 14 -1.93 11.12 -3.79
CA LEU A 14 -2.72 9.94 -4.15
C LEU A 14 -2.93 9.86 -5.66
N ALA A 15 -3.31 10.97 -6.27
CA ALA A 15 -3.56 11.03 -7.72
C ALA A 15 -2.28 10.73 -8.51
N THR A 16 -1.15 11.30 -8.11
CA THR A 16 0.13 11.07 -8.78
C THR A 16 0.54 9.61 -8.72
N ARG A 17 0.47 9.01 -7.54
CA ARG A 17 0.84 7.61 -7.36
C ARG A 17 -0.09 6.67 -8.10
N LYS A 18 -1.39 6.98 -8.10
CA LYS A 18 -2.37 6.21 -8.88
C LYS A 18 -2.01 6.21 -10.36
N THR A 19 -1.68 7.39 -10.90
CA THR A 19 -1.31 7.51 -12.31
C THR A 19 -0.07 6.66 -12.63
N ILE A 20 0.95 6.73 -11.77
CA ILE A 20 2.19 5.94 -11.96
C ILE A 20 1.87 4.45 -12.01
N LEU A 21 1.10 3.97 -11.04
CA LEU A 21 0.76 2.56 -10.94
C LEU A 21 -0.12 2.08 -12.10
N LYS A 22 -1.10 2.88 -12.48
CA LYS A 22 -1.99 2.51 -13.58
C LYS A 22 -1.26 2.42 -14.91
N LYS A 23 -0.32 3.32 -15.16
CA LYS A 23 0.51 3.26 -16.37
C LYS A 23 1.35 2.00 -16.44
N ALA A 24 1.70 1.43 -15.29
CA ALA A 24 2.44 0.17 -15.22
C ALA A 24 1.54 -1.07 -15.27
N GLY A 25 0.24 -0.88 -15.42
CA GLY A 25 -0.72 -1.98 -15.57
C GLY A 25 -1.36 -2.47 -14.29
N HIS A 26 -1.14 -1.78 -13.17
CA HIS A 26 -1.76 -2.17 -11.90
C HIS A 26 -3.17 -1.58 -11.76
N ASN A 27 -4.04 -2.30 -11.05
CA ASN A 27 -5.33 -1.77 -10.64
C ASN A 27 -5.17 -1.06 -9.31
N VAL A 28 -5.71 0.15 -9.19
CA VAL A 28 -5.52 0.97 -7.99
C VAL A 28 -6.84 1.50 -7.48
N ILE A 29 -7.08 1.29 -6.20
CA ILE A 29 -8.19 1.89 -5.47
C ILE A 29 -7.60 2.86 -4.43
N LEU A 30 -8.18 4.04 -4.32
CA LEU A 30 -7.79 5.02 -3.30
C LEU A 30 -8.77 4.97 -2.15
N ALA A 31 -8.27 5.05 -0.93
CA ALA A 31 -9.09 5.10 0.28
C ALA A 31 -8.55 6.21 1.18
N ARG A 32 -9.44 6.97 1.81
CA ARG A 32 -9.07 8.13 2.61
C ARG A 32 -9.31 7.95 4.09
N ASP A 33 -10.08 6.92 4.46
CA ASP A 33 -10.38 6.62 5.86
C ASP A 33 -10.64 5.12 6.04
N LEU A 34 -10.83 4.71 7.29
CA LEU A 34 -11.03 3.30 7.61
C LEU A 34 -12.30 2.73 7.00
N ARG A 35 -13.34 3.53 6.88
CA ARG A 35 -14.59 3.08 6.27
C ARG A 35 -14.36 2.69 4.82
N GLU A 36 -13.64 3.54 4.07
CA GLU A 36 -13.33 3.26 2.67
C GLU A 36 -12.41 2.04 2.53
N VAL A 37 -11.47 1.86 3.45
CA VAL A 37 -10.60 0.67 3.48
C VAL A 37 -11.43 -0.60 3.65
N ILE A 38 -12.31 -0.63 4.63
CA ILE A 38 -13.15 -1.79 4.91
C ILE A 38 -14.06 -2.10 3.72
N SER A 39 -14.68 -1.06 3.16
CA SER A 39 -15.56 -1.20 2.00
C SER A 39 -14.82 -1.79 0.81
N ALA A 40 -13.61 -1.30 0.53
CA ALA A 40 -12.80 -1.79 -0.58
C ALA A 40 -12.39 -3.26 -0.36
N CYS A 41 -11.97 -3.63 0.85
CA CYS A 41 -11.59 -5.00 1.16
C CYS A 41 -12.76 -5.98 1.06
N LYS A 42 -13.98 -5.51 1.33
CA LYS A 42 -15.18 -6.33 1.15
C LYS A 42 -15.52 -6.51 -0.33
N ALA A 43 -15.25 -5.50 -1.14
CA ALA A 43 -15.59 -5.53 -2.56
C ALA A 43 -14.59 -6.30 -3.42
N GLY A 44 -13.35 -6.48 -2.96
CA GLY A 44 -12.32 -7.15 -3.72
C GLY A 44 -11.12 -7.53 -2.87
N SER A 45 -10.15 -8.18 -3.49
CA SER A 45 -8.91 -8.55 -2.82
C SER A 45 -7.76 -7.71 -3.35
N PHE A 46 -6.78 -7.44 -2.49
CA PHE A 46 -5.62 -6.62 -2.83
C PHE A 46 -4.32 -7.36 -2.53
N ASP A 47 -3.34 -7.15 -3.40
CA ASP A 47 -2.00 -7.72 -3.25
C ASP A 47 -1.13 -6.83 -2.39
N VAL A 48 -1.25 -5.52 -2.55
CA VAL A 48 -0.41 -4.53 -1.87
C VAL A 48 -1.28 -3.41 -1.30
N GLY A 49 -1.02 -3.05 -0.06
CA GLY A 49 -1.60 -1.88 0.59
C GLY A 49 -0.52 -0.83 0.80
N ILE A 50 -0.76 0.38 0.33
CA ILE A 50 0.18 1.49 0.48
C ILE A 50 -0.40 2.45 1.51
N ILE A 51 0.40 2.79 2.52
CA ILE A 51 0.02 3.73 3.56
C ILE A 51 0.82 5.02 3.37
N GLY A 52 0.11 6.12 3.12
CA GLY A 52 0.72 7.41 2.78
C GLY A 52 1.40 8.09 3.96
N GLN A 53 2.42 8.90 3.66
CA GLN A 53 3.24 9.57 4.66
C GLN A 53 2.50 10.67 5.43
N ALA A 54 1.44 11.22 4.87
CA ALA A 54 0.70 12.32 5.51
C ALA A 54 -0.18 11.86 6.68
N LEU A 55 -0.41 10.55 6.81
CA LEU A 55 -1.20 10.02 7.92
C LEU A 55 -0.39 10.06 9.21
N PRO A 56 -0.98 10.51 10.34
CA PRO A 56 -0.32 10.41 11.64
C PRO A 56 -0.07 8.95 12.02
N GLN A 57 0.92 8.72 12.88
CA GLN A 57 1.31 7.37 13.29
C GLN A 57 0.13 6.52 13.76
N MET A 58 -0.74 7.07 14.60
CA MET A 58 -1.89 6.32 15.11
C MET A 58 -2.83 5.90 13.99
N GLU A 59 -3.05 6.76 13.00
CA GLU A 59 -3.86 6.43 11.85
C GLU A 59 -3.20 5.37 10.98
N LYS A 60 -1.89 5.45 10.79
CA LYS A 60 -1.14 4.42 10.06
C LYS A 60 -1.31 3.05 10.72
N LEU A 61 -1.23 3.00 12.05
CA LEU A 61 -1.41 1.75 12.80
C LEU A 61 -2.81 1.18 12.60
N ARG A 62 -3.83 2.04 12.68
CA ARG A 62 -5.22 1.62 12.49
C ARG A 62 -5.46 1.10 11.08
N VAL A 63 -4.92 1.79 10.08
CA VAL A 63 -5.03 1.37 8.67
C VAL A 63 -4.34 0.04 8.47
N SER A 64 -3.13 -0.11 8.99
CA SER A 64 -2.37 -1.35 8.87
C SER A 64 -3.14 -2.53 9.48
N ASP A 65 -3.63 -2.36 10.70
CA ASP A 65 -4.40 -3.42 11.37
C ASP A 65 -5.67 -3.77 10.59
N THR A 66 -6.36 -2.75 10.09
CA THR A 66 -7.59 -2.95 9.32
C THR A 66 -7.33 -3.69 8.02
N LEU A 67 -6.26 -3.31 7.31
CA LEU A 67 -5.87 -3.99 6.07
C LEU A 67 -5.55 -5.45 6.33
N ARG A 68 -4.76 -5.75 7.37
CA ARG A 68 -4.38 -7.13 7.67
C ARG A 68 -5.58 -7.97 8.09
N LYS A 69 -6.53 -7.36 8.79
CA LYS A 69 -7.73 -8.04 9.24
C LYS A 69 -8.69 -8.35 8.10
N HIS A 70 -8.91 -7.39 7.22
CA HIS A 70 -9.95 -7.48 6.18
C HIS A 70 -9.43 -7.89 4.81
N CYS A 71 -8.15 -7.67 4.53
CA CYS A 71 -7.52 -8.04 3.27
C CYS A 71 -6.46 -9.11 3.54
N THR A 72 -6.87 -10.34 3.72
CA THR A 72 -5.99 -11.45 4.10
C THR A 72 -4.82 -11.61 3.14
N GLY A 73 -3.61 -11.68 3.68
CA GLY A 73 -2.41 -11.90 2.88
C GLY A 73 -1.85 -10.67 2.20
N ILE A 74 -2.43 -9.51 2.45
CA ILE A 74 -1.94 -8.26 1.86
C ILE A 74 -0.53 -7.93 2.33
N ARG A 75 0.30 -7.40 1.45
CA ARG A 75 1.62 -6.86 1.80
C ARG A 75 1.49 -5.35 1.97
N ILE A 76 2.16 -4.81 2.97
CA ILE A 76 2.02 -3.40 3.33
C ILE A 76 3.30 -2.64 3.04
N LEU A 77 3.17 -1.55 2.29
CA LEU A 77 4.22 -0.59 1.99
C LEU A 77 3.90 0.70 2.70
N GLU A 78 4.80 1.15 3.57
CA GLU A 78 4.64 2.42 4.28
C GLU A 78 5.52 3.50 3.65
N PHE A 79 4.93 4.65 3.33
CA PHE A 79 5.69 5.86 3.04
C PHE A 79 5.87 6.66 4.31
N HIS A 80 7.08 7.21 4.52
CA HIS A 80 7.35 8.08 5.65
C HIS A 80 8.24 9.26 5.25
N ASP A 81 8.08 10.37 5.94
CA ASP A 81 8.88 11.58 5.72
C ASP A 81 10.11 11.59 6.62
N ALA A 82 9.93 11.21 7.87
CA ALA A 82 11.00 11.21 8.88
C ALA A 82 12.04 10.14 8.57
N ILE A 83 13.20 10.25 9.23
CA ILE A 83 14.27 9.26 9.07
C ILE A 83 13.79 7.88 9.50
N LYS A 84 13.03 7.82 10.60
CA LYS A 84 12.48 6.55 11.09
C LYS A 84 11.05 6.37 10.64
N PRO A 85 10.69 5.15 10.18
CA PRO A 85 9.29 4.87 9.84
C PRO A 85 8.42 4.79 11.09
N ASP A 86 7.11 4.91 10.89
CA ASP A 86 6.12 4.86 11.97
C ASP A 86 5.63 3.44 12.26
N LEU A 87 5.70 2.54 11.26
CA LEU A 87 5.13 1.19 11.36
C LEU A 87 6.23 0.13 11.39
N ASP A 88 6.39 -0.55 12.51
CA ASP A 88 7.34 -1.66 12.60
C ASP A 88 6.87 -2.87 11.80
N THR A 89 5.56 -2.99 11.61
CA THR A 89 4.96 -4.20 11.02
C THR A 89 4.76 -4.12 9.52
N ALA A 90 5.09 -3.01 8.87
CA ALA A 90 5.01 -2.93 7.41
C ALA A 90 6.06 -3.84 6.77
N ASP A 91 5.74 -4.38 5.59
CA ASP A 91 6.67 -5.25 4.87
C ASP A 91 7.82 -4.49 4.24
N VAL A 92 7.55 -3.25 3.78
CA VAL A 92 8.56 -2.36 3.21
C VAL A 92 8.29 -0.93 3.68
N HIS A 93 9.37 -0.19 3.89
CA HIS A 93 9.32 1.23 4.24
C HIS A 93 10.03 2.03 3.16
N LEU A 94 9.38 3.07 2.63
CA LEU A 94 9.98 3.97 1.65
C LEU A 94 9.97 5.38 2.19
N ARG A 95 11.16 5.98 2.29
CA ARG A 95 11.27 7.39 2.67
C ARG A 95 10.99 8.23 1.42
N VAL A 96 10.04 9.15 1.55
CA VAL A 96 9.57 9.95 0.39
C VAL A 96 10.73 10.65 -0.31
N ALA A 97 11.63 11.28 0.45
CA ALA A 97 12.74 12.05 -0.13
C ALA A 97 13.73 11.19 -0.92
N GLU A 98 13.74 9.88 -0.70
CA GLU A 98 14.69 8.95 -1.32
C GLU A 98 14.02 8.06 -2.36
N THR A 99 12.73 8.26 -2.63
CA THR A 99 11.96 7.39 -3.50
C THR A 99 11.71 8.05 -4.85
N THR A 100 12.07 7.35 -5.93
CA THR A 100 11.76 7.77 -7.30
C THR A 100 10.54 7.00 -7.80
N PRO A 101 9.87 7.48 -8.88
CA PRO A 101 8.80 6.69 -9.49
C PRO A 101 9.24 5.28 -9.88
N ALA A 102 10.46 5.12 -10.40
CA ALA A 102 10.98 3.81 -10.78
C ALA A 102 11.15 2.89 -9.58
N SER A 103 11.75 3.38 -8.49
CA SER A 103 11.95 2.57 -7.29
C SER A 103 10.62 2.23 -6.62
N PHE A 104 9.65 3.13 -6.67
CA PHE A 104 8.30 2.88 -6.18
C PHE A 104 7.65 1.73 -6.95
N LEU A 105 7.67 1.79 -8.28
CA LEU A 105 7.11 0.73 -9.13
C LEU A 105 7.79 -0.61 -8.88
N ASP A 106 9.11 -0.63 -8.79
CA ASP A 106 9.87 -1.86 -8.52
C ASP A 106 9.44 -2.48 -7.20
N THR A 107 9.30 -1.65 -6.17
CA THR A 107 8.90 -2.12 -4.85
C THR A 107 7.50 -2.74 -4.88
N VAL A 108 6.54 -2.09 -5.52
CA VAL A 108 5.18 -2.61 -5.62
C VAL A 108 5.17 -3.94 -6.38
N THR A 109 5.90 -4.01 -7.49
CA THR A 109 5.98 -5.22 -8.30
C THR A 109 6.59 -6.36 -7.50
N GLN A 110 7.64 -6.10 -6.74
CA GLN A 110 8.29 -7.12 -5.91
C GLN A 110 7.37 -7.63 -4.80
N LEU A 111 6.66 -6.73 -4.13
CA LEU A 111 5.72 -7.14 -3.08
C LEU A 111 4.60 -8.00 -3.64
N ALA A 112 4.07 -7.64 -4.79
CA ALA A 112 3.02 -8.42 -5.44
C ALA A 112 3.53 -9.80 -5.85
N SER A 113 4.76 -9.88 -6.36
CA SER A 113 5.39 -11.14 -6.76
C SER A 113 5.61 -12.08 -5.58
N ILE A 114 6.07 -11.55 -4.45
CA ILE A 114 6.29 -12.32 -3.23
C ILE A 114 4.98 -12.97 -2.78
N ARG A 115 3.88 -12.20 -2.80
CA ARG A 115 2.58 -12.73 -2.42
C ARG A 115 2.14 -13.85 -3.36
N CYS A 116 2.28 -13.67 -4.65
CA CYS A 116 1.94 -14.68 -5.64
C CYS A 116 2.77 -15.95 -5.46
N LYS A 117 4.08 -15.81 -5.28
CA LYS A 117 4.98 -16.92 -5.01
C LYS A 117 4.58 -17.69 -3.76
N LYS A 118 4.29 -16.95 -2.69
CA LYS A 118 3.90 -17.54 -1.42
C LYS A 118 2.61 -18.34 -1.57
N GLY A 119 1.65 -17.81 -2.30
CA GLY A 119 0.41 -18.51 -2.58
C GLY A 119 0.64 -19.81 -3.32
N ARG A 120 1.52 -19.81 -4.32
CA ARG A 120 1.85 -21.02 -5.07
C ARG A 120 2.64 -22.02 -4.22
N ALA A 121 3.55 -21.54 -3.41
CA ALA A 121 4.35 -22.43 -2.55
C ALA A 121 3.50 -23.15 -1.52
N SER A 122 2.37 -22.59 -1.13
CA SER A 122 1.48 -23.23 -0.15
C SER A 122 0.60 -24.30 -0.76
N GLN A 123 0.69 -24.49 -2.05
CA GLN A 123 -0.02 -25.56 -2.75
C GLN A 123 0.83 -26.82 -2.76
#